data_192a14997a50f33479b2752a0fbb8ac3
#
_entry.id   192a14997a50f33479b2752a0fbb8ac3
#
_cell.length_a   1.000
_cell.length_b   1.000
_cell.length_c   1.000
_cell.angle_alpha   90.00
_cell.angle_beta   90.00
_cell.angle_gamma   90.00
#
_symmetry.space_group_name_H-M   'P 1'
#
loop_
_entity.id
_entity.type
_entity.pdbx_description
1 polymer ?
#
loop_
_entity_poly.entity_id
_entity_poly.type
_entity_poly.pdbx_seq_one_letter_code
_entity_poly.pdbx_strand_id
1 'polypeptide(L)'
;MYRTSTCGELRLADAGKTVTLAGWVQRVRKMGGMSFVDLRDRYGITQLVFNENEDKELCDCANRLGREFCIQVTGTVNERQSKNANLPTGDIEIIASQLNVLSESETPPFTIEENTDGGDDIRMKYRYLDLRRPNVRKNLELRHKMTILIRNFLDSKDFIEVETPILIGSTPEGARDFVVPSRMNPGQFYALPQSPQTLKQLLMVSGFDRYFQIAKCFRDEDLRADRQPEFTQIDCEMSFVDQDDVINLFEDMARHLFKELRGVELPAKLRQMPWHEAMKRYGSDKPDLRFGMEFVELADILKGTGEFSVFNEAEYIGGICVPGCADYSRKQLNELTDFVKRPQVGAKGLVFVKYETDGSVKSSIDKFYSPEVFAQLKQAMGANDGDLVLIMSGDKANKTRVQLCSLRLEMGDRLGLRDKDKFECLWIVDFPLFEWSDEEQRLMATHHPFTMPNPEDVPLLDEHPERVRAQAYDFVCNGIEVGGGSLRIHDGALQEKMFGILGFTPERAMAQFGFLINAFKYGAPPHAGLAFGLDRFVSIFAGLNSIRDCIAFPKNNSGRDVMLDAPSVIDDKQLEELHLRVDLGQ
;
A
#
# COMPACT_ATOMS: atom_id res chain seq x y z
N MET A 1 -34.21 23.85 6.22
CA MET A 1 -33.08 23.22 5.52
C MET A 1 -31.96 24.26 5.42
N TYR A 2 -30.71 23.92 5.74
CA TYR A 2 -29.62 24.90 5.75
C TYR A 2 -29.11 25.28 4.36
N ARG A 3 -29.39 24.50 3.32
CA ARG A 3 -29.04 24.79 1.92
C ARG A 3 -30.03 24.18 0.95
N THR A 4 -30.26 24.85 -0.17
CA THR A 4 -31.06 24.36 -1.29
C THR A 4 -30.20 23.77 -2.39
N SER A 5 -28.93 24.19 -2.45
CA SER A 5 -27.96 23.77 -3.44
C SER A 5 -26.56 23.64 -2.83
N THR A 6 -25.66 22.89 -3.50
CA THR A 6 -24.26 22.76 -3.13
C THR A 6 -23.40 23.79 -3.84
N CYS A 7 -22.17 24.04 -3.30
CA CYS A 7 -21.23 24.98 -3.91
C CYS A 7 -20.58 24.46 -5.21
N GLY A 8 -20.93 23.26 -5.68
CA GLY A 8 -20.34 22.66 -6.87
C GLY A 8 -21.33 22.39 -8.01
N GLU A 9 -22.65 22.43 -7.78
CA GLU A 9 -23.64 21.96 -8.76
C GLU A 9 -24.22 23.03 -9.68
N LEU A 10 -24.21 24.30 -9.26
CA LEU A 10 -24.83 25.39 -10.01
C LEU A 10 -24.10 25.70 -11.31
N ARG A 11 -24.86 26.00 -12.36
CA ARG A 11 -24.37 26.33 -13.70
C ARG A 11 -25.10 27.56 -14.26
N LEU A 12 -24.69 28.03 -15.43
CA LEU A 12 -25.32 29.16 -16.11
C LEU A 12 -26.81 28.97 -16.35
N ALA A 13 -27.26 27.75 -16.55
CA ALA A 13 -28.71 27.41 -16.71
C ALA A 13 -29.53 27.68 -15.43
N ASP A 14 -28.88 27.88 -14.30
CA ASP A 14 -29.52 28.20 -13.02
C ASP A 14 -29.64 29.72 -12.77
N ALA A 15 -29.17 30.55 -13.71
CA ALA A 15 -29.25 32.01 -13.59
C ALA A 15 -30.69 32.48 -13.34
N GLY A 16 -30.85 33.42 -12.42
CA GLY A 16 -32.15 33.95 -11.97
C GLY A 16 -32.78 33.16 -10.82
N LYS A 17 -32.32 31.96 -10.49
CA LYS A 17 -32.83 31.22 -9.33
C LYS A 17 -32.33 31.82 -8.01
N THR A 18 -33.18 31.86 -7.01
CA THR A 18 -32.79 32.14 -5.63
C THR A 18 -32.39 30.84 -4.95
N VAL A 19 -31.17 30.80 -4.41
CA VAL A 19 -30.58 29.63 -3.75
C VAL A 19 -30.03 29.97 -2.38
N THR A 20 -29.98 28.98 -1.51
CA THR A 20 -29.29 29.07 -0.22
C THR A 20 -28.11 28.08 -0.24
N LEU A 21 -26.90 28.59 -0.03
CA LEU A 21 -25.66 27.82 0.09
C LEU A 21 -25.19 27.83 1.53
N ALA A 22 -24.49 26.77 1.94
CA ALA A 22 -23.79 26.71 3.23
C ALA A 22 -22.45 26.00 3.06
N GLY A 23 -21.41 26.52 3.70
CA GLY A 23 -20.05 26.02 3.58
C GLY A 23 -19.06 26.84 4.37
N TRP A 24 -17.80 26.69 4.03
CA TRP A 24 -16.67 27.36 4.67
C TRP A 24 -16.11 28.45 3.76
N VAL A 25 -15.81 29.62 4.35
CA VAL A 25 -15.16 30.72 3.66
C VAL A 25 -13.72 30.36 3.32
N GLN A 26 -13.40 30.20 2.06
CA GLN A 26 -12.03 29.94 1.64
C GLN A 26 -11.25 31.25 1.50
N ARG A 27 -11.85 32.29 0.93
CA ARG A 27 -11.19 33.55 0.64
C ARG A 27 -12.18 34.70 0.62
N VAL A 28 -11.76 35.86 1.13
CA VAL A 28 -12.47 37.13 1.01
C VAL A 28 -11.59 38.11 0.25
N ARG A 29 -12.16 38.81 -0.73
CA ARG A 29 -11.49 39.84 -1.55
C ARG A 29 -12.36 41.07 -1.58
N LYS A 30 -11.76 42.26 -1.31
CA LYS A 30 -12.43 43.57 -1.34
C LYS A 30 -11.97 44.33 -2.55
N MET A 31 -12.89 44.81 -3.37
CA MET A 31 -12.59 45.55 -4.60
C MET A 31 -13.69 46.56 -4.89
N GLY A 32 -13.38 47.87 -4.79
CA GLY A 32 -14.22 48.93 -5.31
C GLY A 32 -15.65 48.97 -4.78
N GLY A 33 -15.88 48.84 -3.47
CA GLY A 33 -17.23 48.81 -2.87
C GLY A 33 -17.95 47.48 -2.98
N MET A 34 -17.26 46.45 -3.46
CA MET A 34 -17.75 45.07 -3.52
C MET A 34 -16.87 44.13 -2.70
N SER A 35 -17.49 43.12 -2.08
CA SER A 35 -16.82 42.03 -1.43
C SER A 35 -17.14 40.71 -2.13
N PHE A 36 -16.09 39.99 -2.49
CA PHE A 36 -16.17 38.67 -3.12
C PHE A 36 -15.73 37.63 -2.11
N VAL A 37 -16.58 36.62 -1.88
CA VAL A 37 -16.31 35.51 -0.97
C VAL A 37 -16.36 34.22 -1.75
N ASP A 38 -15.26 33.47 -1.72
CA ASP A 38 -15.23 32.12 -2.26
C ASP A 38 -15.74 31.17 -1.16
N LEU A 39 -16.95 30.63 -1.32
CA LEU A 39 -17.58 29.69 -0.41
C LEU A 39 -17.30 28.28 -0.89
N ARG A 40 -16.78 27.44 -0.02
CA ARG A 40 -16.42 26.05 -0.31
C ARG A 40 -17.25 25.07 0.50
N ASP A 41 -17.71 24.02 -0.15
CA ASP A 41 -18.22 22.82 0.51
C ASP A 41 -17.50 21.55 -0.03
N ARG A 42 -18.04 20.37 0.25
CA ARG A 42 -17.52 19.10 -0.27
C ARG A 42 -17.52 19.04 -1.81
N TYR A 43 -18.48 19.70 -2.45
CA TYR A 43 -18.79 19.53 -3.87
C TYR A 43 -18.08 20.54 -4.76
N GLY A 44 -17.66 21.68 -4.20
CA GLY A 44 -16.95 22.69 -4.97
C GLY A 44 -16.82 24.04 -4.27
N ILE A 45 -16.60 25.06 -5.10
CA ILE A 45 -16.42 26.45 -4.67
C ILE A 45 -17.35 27.31 -5.52
N THR A 46 -18.11 28.21 -4.87
CA THR A 46 -18.94 29.20 -5.55
C THR A 46 -18.59 30.59 -5.05
N GLN A 47 -18.45 31.56 -5.96
CA GLN A 47 -18.23 32.94 -5.62
C GLN A 47 -19.55 33.60 -5.17
N LEU A 48 -19.50 34.26 -4.03
CA LEU A 48 -20.56 35.13 -3.52
C LEU A 48 -20.14 36.58 -3.74
N VAL A 49 -21.10 37.44 -4.05
CA VAL A 49 -20.90 38.88 -4.26
C VAL A 49 -21.78 39.67 -3.29
N PHE A 50 -21.15 40.61 -2.59
CA PHE A 50 -21.81 41.57 -1.69
C PHE A 50 -21.49 42.96 -2.19
N ASN A 51 -22.54 43.77 -2.44
CA ASN A 51 -22.42 45.10 -3.02
C ASN A 51 -22.79 46.16 -1.98
N GLU A 52 -21.83 47.04 -1.63
CA GLU A 52 -22.02 48.09 -0.65
C GLU A 52 -23.11 49.10 -1.07
N ASN A 53 -23.29 49.32 -2.39
CA ASN A 53 -24.31 50.23 -2.91
C ASN A 53 -25.74 49.67 -2.81
N GLU A 54 -25.89 48.35 -2.71
CA GLU A 54 -27.19 47.67 -2.58
C GLU A 54 -27.55 47.45 -1.12
N ASP A 55 -26.60 46.91 -0.32
CA ASP A 55 -26.76 46.65 1.10
C ASP A 55 -25.41 46.81 1.82
N LYS A 56 -25.22 47.95 2.43
CA LYS A 56 -23.99 48.28 3.12
C LYS A 56 -23.78 47.44 4.37
N GLU A 57 -24.82 47.14 5.14
CA GLU A 57 -24.72 46.36 6.37
C GLU A 57 -24.32 44.93 6.07
N LEU A 58 -24.92 44.33 5.03
CA LEU A 58 -24.62 43.01 4.55
C LEU A 58 -23.16 42.93 4.03
N CYS A 59 -22.72 43.95 3.27
CA CYS A 59 -21.34 44.03 2.78
C CYS A 59 -20.34 44.19 3.91
N ASP A 60 -20.65 45.00 4.93
CA ASP A 60 -19.81 45.16 6.14
C ASP A 60 -19.74 43.86 6.95
N CYS A 61 -20.82 43.09 7.01
CA CYS A 61 -20.80 41.74 7.59
C CYS A 61 -19.88 40.79 6.81
N ALA A 62 -19.99 40.79 5.49
CA ALA A 62 -19.12 39.94 4.62
C ALA A 62 -17.64 40.35 4.77
N ASN A 63 -17.34 41.63 4.99
CA ASN A 63 -16.00 42.15 5.20
C ASN A 63 -15.33 41.70 6.50
N ARG A 64 -16.11 41.22 7.48
CA ARG A 64 -15.62 40.71 8.76
C ARG A 64 -15.39 39.18 8.75
N LEU A 65 -15.78 38.50 7.65
CA LEU A 65 -15.59 37.05 7.53
C LEU A 65 -14.11 36.69 7.52
N GLY A 66 -13.75 35.75 8.36
CA GLY A 66 -12.44 35.10 8.39
C GLY A 66 -12.40 33.82 7.52
N ARG A 67 -11.18 33.38 7.22
CA ARG A 67 -11.00 32.07 6.59
C ARG A 67 -11.61 30.96 7.46
N GLU A 68 -12.22 29.97 6.80
CA GLU A 68 -12.87 28.81 7.43
C GLU A 68 -14.07 29.14 8.33
N PHE A 69 -14.56 30.39 8.35
CA PHE A 69 -15.87 30.65 8.94
C PHE A 69 -16.92 29.80 8.23
N CYS A 70 -17.77 29.13 9.01
CA CYS A 70 -18.89 28.37 8.47
C CYS A 70 -20.08 29.34 8.33
N ILE A 71 -20.55 29.52 7.10
CA ILE A 71 -21.61 30.50 6.80
C ILE A 71 -22.74 29.85 5.97
N GLN A 72 -23.90 30.50 6.06
CA GLN A 72 -25.04 30.28 5.19
C GLN A 72 -25.36 31.60 4.46
N VAL A 73 -25.55 31.52 3.14
CA VAL A 73 -25.86 32.66 2.29
C VAL A 73 -27.05 32.35 1.41
N THR A 74 -28.02 33.25 1.37
CA THR A 74 -29.11 33.22 0.39
C THR A 74 -28.89 34.32 -0.63
N GLY A 75 -29.10 34.03 -1.90
CA GLY A 75 -28.92 35.01 -2.97
C GLY A 75 -29.38 34.49 -4.33
N THR A 76 -29.26 35.34 -5.33
CA THR A 76 -29.65 35.01 -6.71
C THR A 76 -28.45 34.60 -7.54
N VAL A 77 -28.61 33.54 -8.29
CA VAL A 77 -27.59 33.03 -9.26
C VAL A 77 -27.53 33.99 -10.44
N ASN A 78 -26.36 34.58 -10.66
CA ASN A 78 -26.11 35.48 -11.79
C ASN A 78 -24.97 34.98 -12.67
N GLU A 79 -24.98 35.36 -13.94
CA GLU A 79 -23.82 35.15 -14.82
C GLU A 79 -22.68 36.05 -14.36
N ARG A 80 -21.50 35.46 -14.25
CA ARG A 80 -20.29 36.15 -13.81
C ARG A 80 -19.71 37.02 -14.91
N GLN A 81 -19.39 38.29 -14.61
CA GLN A 81 -18.78 39.20 -15.58
C GLN A 81 -17.37 38.74 -15.99
N SER A 82 -16.58 38.26 -15.04
CA SER A 82 -15.24 37.71 -15.27
C SER A 82 -15.24 36.21 -14.98
N LYS A 83 -15.42 35.42 -16.02
CA LYS A 83 -15.51 33.95 -15.93
C LYS A 83 -14.20 33.33 -15.47
N ASN A 84 -14.28 32.25 -14.69
CA ASN A 84 -13.13 31.50 -14.21
C ASN A 84 -13.19 30.04 -14.72
N ALA A 85 -12.49 29.73 -15.79
CA ALA A 85 -12.45 28.41 -16.40
C ALA A 85 -11.88 27.30 -15.49
N ASN A 86 -11.20 27.66 -14.38
CA ASN A 86 -10.63 26.68 -13.44
C ASN A 86 -11.65 26.13 -12.44
N LEU A 87 -12.87 26.68 -12.39
CA LEU A 87 -13.93 26.23 -11.51
C LEU A 87 -15.13 25.74 -12.31
N PRO A 88 -15.74 24.60 -11.97
CA PRO A 88 -16.98 24.14 -12.62
C PRO A 88 -18.16 25.15 -12.50
N THR A 89 -18.16 25.97 -11.45
CA THR A 89 -19.11 27.06 -11.19
C THR A 89 -18.59 28.43 -11.64
N GLY A 90 -17.50 28.46 -12.38
CA GLY A 90 -16.79 29.70 -12.71
C GLY A 90 -17.52 30.64 -13.67
N ASP A 91 -18.63 30.19 -14.30
CA ASP A 91 -19.50 31.01 -15.14
C ASP A 91 -20.56 31.77 -14.35
N ILE A 92 -20.77 31.42 -13.07
CA ILE A 92 -21.82 32.02 -12.21
C ILE A 92 -21.23 32.59 -10.91
N GLU A 93 -21.99 33.47 -10.34
CA GLU A 93 -21.79 34.03 -8.99
C GLU A 93 -23.14 34.20 -8.29
N ILE A 94 -23.14 34.26 -6.99
CA ILE A 94 -24.34 34.49 -6.19
C ILE A 94 -24.36 35.92 -5.70
N ILE A 95 -25.33 36.72 -6.13
CA ILE A 95 -25.58 38.03 -5.55
C ILE A 95 -26.31 37.80 -4.23
N ALA A 96 -25.59 38.00 -3.14
CA ALA A 96 -26.06 37.71 -1.80
C ALA A 96 -27.13 38.72 -1.33
N SER A 97 -28.22 38.21 -0.76
CA SER A 97 -29.28 38.99 -0.13
C SER A 97 -29.40 38.72 1.37
N GLN A 98 -28.83 37.60 1.85
CA GLN A 98 -28.78 37.27 3.28
C GLN A 98 -27.49 36.54 3.61
N LEU A 99 -26.92 36.83 4.79
CA LEU A 99 -25.74 36.20 5.34
C LEU A 99 -25.98 35.83 6.80
N ASN A 100 -25.73 34.57 7.14
CA ASN A 100 -25.75 34.09 8.51
C ASN A 100 -24.43 33.40 8.82
N VAL A 101 -23.70 33.85 9.85
CA VAL A 101 -22.52 33.19 10.36
C VAL A 101 -22.97 32.08 11.30
N LEU A 102 -22.78 30.82 10.88
CA LEU A 102 -23.15 29.63 11.65
C LEU A 102 -22.11 29.33 12.73
N SER A 103 -20.83 29.54 12.42
CA SER A 103 -19.72 29.37 13.35
C SER A 103 -18.50 30.17 12.87
N GLU A 104 -17.88 30.90 13.76
CA GLU A 104 -16.60 31.54 13.53
C GLU A 104 -15.45 30.51 13.58
N SER A 105 -14.30 30.88 13.05
CA SER A 105 -13.10 30.07 13.06
C SER A 105 -11.88 30.89 13.46
N GLU A 106 -11.00 30.29 14.22
CA GLU A 106 -9.63 30.82 14.35
C GLU A 106 -8.90 30.70 13.02
N THR A 107 -7.79 31.40 12.86
CA THR A 107 -6.93 31.26 11.68
C THR A 107 -6.37 29.85 11.61
N PRO A 108 -6.63 29.08 10.54
CA PRO A 108 -6.10 27.74 10.41
C PRO A 108 -4.57 27.69 10.47
N PRO A 109 -3.99 26.65 11.08
CA PRO A 109 -2.53 26.52 11.22
C PRO A 109 -1.79 26.25 9.90
N PHE A 110 -2.51 26.00 8.81
CA PHE A 110 -2.00 25.84 7.45
C PHE A 110 -3.09 26.16 6.43
N THR A 111 -2.67 26.36 5.19
CA THR A 111 -3.58 26.66 4.07
C THR A 111 -4.38 25.43 3.65
N ILE A 112 -5.72 25.54 3.64
CA ILE A 112 -6.65 24.46 3.25
C ILE A 112 -6.91 24.54 1.75
N GLU A 113 -5.89 24.24 0.98
CA GLU A 113 -5.90 24.23 -0.49
C GLU A 113 -5.17 22.97 -0.99
N GLU A 114 -5.18 22.73 -2.29
CA GLU A 114 -4.48 21.58 -2.89
C GLU A 114 -2.99 21.61 -2.56
N ASN A 115 -2.36 22.76 -2.75
CA ASN A 115 -1.01 23.04 -2.26
C ASN A 115 -1.09 23.69 -0.88
N THR A 116 -0.45 23.10 0.10
CA THR A 116 -0.46 23.58 1.48
C THR A 116 0.96 23.90 1.95
N ASP A 117 1.07 24.84 2.87
CA ASP A 117 2.29 25.18 3.62
C ASP A 117 2.45 24.34 4.90
N GLY A 118 1.47 23.49 5.22
CA GLY A 118 1.50 22.61 6.39
C GLY A 118 2.40 21.39 6.20
N GLY A 119 3.39 21.21 7.09
CA GLY A 119 4.17 19.96 7.19
C GLY A 119 3.33 18.79 7.73
N ASP A 120 3.85 17.57 7.59
CA ASP A 120 3.12 16.34 7.96
C ASP A 120 2.65 16.36 9.41
N ASP A 121 3.48 16.77 10.37
CA ASP A 121 3.14 16.74 11.79
C ASP A 121 1.94 17.64 12.12
N ILE A 122 1.91 18.86 11.58
CA ILE A 122 0.81 19.80 11.82
C ILE A 122 -0.47 19.35 11.10
N ARG A 123 -0.35 18.77 9.90
CA ARG A 123 -1.47 18.20 9.15
C ARG A 123 -2.08 17.00 9.88
N MET A 124 -1.27 16.17 10.50
CA MET A 124 -1.75 15.04 11.30
C MET A 124 -2.40 15.49 12.61
N LYS A 125 -1.87 16.51 13.27
CA LYS A 125 -2.45 17.09 14.48
C LYS A 125 -3.82 17.73 14.22
N TYR A 126 -3.97 18.43 13.10
CA TYR A 126 -5.21 19.05 12.68
C TYR A 126 -5.85 18.32 11.50
N ARG A 127 -5.88 16.98 11.58
CA ARG A 127 -6.30 16.12 10.47
C ARG A 127 -7.70 16.44 9.97
N TYR A 128 -8.62 16.87 10.82
CA TYR A 128 -9.96 17.33 10.45
C TYR A 128 -9.95 18.58 9.52
N LEU A 129 -8.90 19.42 9.56
CA LEU A 129 -8.71 20.50 8.61
C LEU A 129 -8.04 19.98 7.32
N ASP A 130 -7.06 19.10 7.43
CA ASP A 130 -6.39 18.50 6.29
C ASP A 130 -7.37 17.69 5.40
N LEU A 131 -8.37 17.05 6.01
CA LEU A 131 -9.45 16.34 5.32
C LEU A 131 -10.38 17.28 4.50
N ARG A 132 -10.37 18.59 4.73
CA ARG A 132 -11.07 19.57 3.90
C ARG A 132 -10.35 19.85 2.58
N ARG A 133 -9.06 19.50 2.46
CA ARG A 133 -8.27 19.70 1.25
C ARG A 133 -8.77 18.78 0.11
N PRO A 134 -8.90 19.33 -1.12
CA PRO A 134 -9.50 18.56 -2.23
C PRO A 134 -8.76 17.26 -2.56
N ASN A 135 -7.42 17.28 -2.55
CA ASN A 135 -6.59 16.12 -2.88
C ASN A 135 -6.73 15.00 -1.83
N VAL A 136 -6.73 15.32 -0.53
CA VAL A 136 -6.92 14.32 0.54
C VAL A 136 -8.33 13.74 0.48
N ARG A 137 -9.33 14.59 0.28
CA ARG A 137 -10.73 14.14 0.17
C ARG A 137 -10.95 13.23 -1.03
N LYS A 138 -10.39 13.54 -2.20
CA LYS A 138 -10.48 12.70 -3.41
C LYS A 138 -10.00 11.27 -3.16
N ASN A 139 -8.95 11.09 -2.35
CA ASN A 139 -8.44 9.76 -2.01
C ASN A 139 -9.47 8.95 -1.20
N LEU A 140 -10.17 9.58 -0.26
CA LEU A 140 -11.22 8.93 0.52
C LEU A 140 -12.48 8.66 -0.31
N GLU A 141 -12.82 9.55 -1.25
CA GLU A 141 -13.90 9.33 -2.21
C GLU A 141 -13.57 8.16 -3.16
N LEU A 142 -12.32 8.05 -3.61
CA LEU A 142 -11.84 6.91 -4.39
C LEU A 142 -11.94 5.61 -3.57
N ARG A 143 -11.48 5.63 -2.31
CA ARG A 143 -11.62 4.51 -1.38
C ARG A 143 -13.07 4.06 -1.24
N HIS A 144 -13.98 4.99 -1.03
CA HIS A 144 -15.41 4.72 -0.94
C HIS A 144 -15.94 4.05 -2.22
N LYS A 145 -15.67 4.64 -3.39
CA LYS A 145 -16.11 4.09 -4.68
C LYS A 145 -15.56 2.68 -4.92
N MET A 146 -14.27 2.48 -4.65
CA MET A 146 -13.62 1.16 -4.77
C MET A 146 -14.31 0.13 -3.88
N THR A 147 -14.58 0.47 -2.62
CA THR A 147 -15.25 -0.43 -1.68
C THR A 147 -16.66 -0.83 -2.15
N ILE A 148 -17.43 0.12 -2.68
CA ILE A 148 -18.77 -0.17 -3.23
C ILE A 148 -18.70 -1.07 -4.46
N LEU A 149 -17.77 -0.81 -5.38
CA LEU A 149 -17.57 -1.65 -6.57
C LEU A 149 -17.17 -3.07 -6.20
N ILE A 150 -16.29 -3.24 -5.22
CA ILE A 150 -15.86 -4.55 -4.72
C ILE A 150 -17.06 -5.31 -4.12
N ARG A 151 -17.86 -4.67 -3.26
CA ARG A 151 -19.04 -5.30 -2.68
C ARG A 151 -20.02 -5.74 -3.76
N ASN A 152 -20.32 -4.87 -4.72
CA ASN A 152 -21.23 -5.20 -5.84
C ASN A 152 -20.67 -6.34 -6.70
N PHE A 153 -19.35 -6.36 -6.96
CA PHE A 153 -18.73 -7.42 -7.72
C PHE A 153 -18.82 -8.76 -6.98
N LEU A 154 -18.45 -8.80 -5.71
CA LEU A 154 -18.46 -10.03 -4.91
C LEU A 154 -19.88 -10.55 -4.67
N ASP A 155 -20.86 -9.67 -4.41
CA ASP A 155 -22.28 -10.01 -4.33
C ASP A 155 -22.77 -10.66 -5.63
N SER A 156 -22.39 -10.11 -6.80
CA SER A 156 -22.71 -10.68 -8.11
C SER A 156 -22.08 -12.05 -8.39
N LYS A 157 -21.15 -12.48 -7.54
CA LYS A 157 -20.47 -13.78 -7.59
C LYS A 157 -20.89 -14.69 -6.43
N ASP A 158 -22.02 -14.42 -5.80
CA ASP A 158 -22.62 -15.19 -4.70
C ASP A 158 -21.76 -15.23 -3.43
N PHE A 159 -20.93 -14.20 -3.17
CA PHE A 159 -20.24 -14.05 -1.90
C PHE A 159 -21.15 -13.42 -0.85
N ILE A 160 -21.05 -13.91 0.38
CA ILE A 160 -21.76 -13.39 1.54
C ILE A 160 -20.79 -12.57 2.39
N GLU A 161 -21.13 -11.30 2.66
CA GLU A 161 -20.36 -10.47 3.61
C GLU A 161 -20.70 -10.89 5.05
N VAL A 162 -19.70 -11.41 5.77
CA VAL A 162 -19.86 -11.86 7.15
C VAL A 162 -18.83 -11.17 8.06
N GLU A 163 -19.31 -10.45 9.06
CA GLU A 163 -18.43 -9.86 10.07
C GLU A 163 -17.91 -10.92 11.05
N THR A 164 -16.60 -10.87 11.31
CA THR A 164 -15.95 -11.68 12.31
C THR A 164 -15.61 -10.84 13.56
N PRO A 165 -15.52 -11.42 14.76
CA PRO A 165 -15.19 -10.67 15.96
C PRO A 165 -13.81 -10.02 15.91
N ILE A 166 -13.68 -8.84 16.52
CA ILE A 166 -12.42 -8.13 16.72
C ILE A 166 -11.75 -8.54 18.04
N LEU A 167 -12.53 -8.92 19.06
CA LEU A 167 -12.00 -9.44 20.32
C LEU A 167 -11.89 -10.96 20.22
N ILE A 168 -10.69 -11.46 19.90
CA ILE A 168 -10.41 -12.89 19.72
C ILE A 168 -9.34 -13.39 20.71
N GLY A 169 -9.02 -14.67 20.67
CA GLY A 169 -7.82 -15.20 21.30
C GLY A 169 -6.57 -14.91 20.46
N SER A 170 -5.40 -14.85 21.11
CA SER A 170 -4.13 -14.70 20.40
C SER A 170 -3.91 -15.84 19.40
N THR A 171 -3.65 -15.48 18.14
CA THR A 171 -3.33 -16.41 17.06
C THR A 171 -2.07 -15.90 16.36
N PRO A 172 -0.89 -16.53 16.59
CA PRO A 172 0.35 -16.05 16.00
C PRO A 172 0.35 -16.28 14.48
N GLU A 173 0.26 -15.18 13.73
CA GLU A 173 0.27 -15.15 12.26
C GLU A 173 1.52 -14.43 11.70
N GLY A 174 2.61 -14.35 12.49
CA GLY A 174 3.87 -13.74 12.08
C GLY A 174 4.17 -12.37 12.68
N ALA A 175 3.16 -11.55 12.98
CA ALA A 175 3.33 -10.28 13.70
C ALA A 175 3.05 -10.45 15.20
N ARG A 176 3.36 -9.41 16.00
CA ARG A 176 2.91 -9.34 17.39
C ARG A 176 1.45 -8.87 17.45
N ASP A 177 0.72 -9.39 18.43
CA ASP A 177 -0.66 -9.02 18.67
C ASP A 177 -0.77 -7.75 19.52
N PHE A 178 -1.75 -6.91 19.21
CA PHE A 178 -2.28 -5.95 20.18
C PHE A 178 -3.22 -6.69 21.13
N VAL A 179 -3.02 -6.53 22.44
CA VAL A 179 -3.82 -7.22 23.45
C VAL A 179 -4.70 -6.26 24.24
N VAL A 180 -5.89 -6.72 24.60
CA VAL A 180 -6.90 -6.00 25.38
C VAL A 180 -7.23 -6.79 26.64
N PRO A 181 -7.03 -6.23 27.84
CA PRO A 181 -7.31 -6.94 29.08
C PRO A 181 -8.81 -7.15 29.28
N SER A 182 -9.19 -8.30 29.85
CA SER A 182 -10.59 -8.64 30.20
C SER A 182 -10.90 -8.34 31.66
N ARG A 183 -11.77 -7.37 31.91
CA ARG A 183 -12.23 -7.09 33.27
C ARG A 183 -13.03 -8.25 33.89
N MET A 184 -13.81 -8.97 33.08
CA MET A 184 -14.64 -10.08 33.53
C MET A 184 -13.85 -11.36 33.81
N ASN A 185 -12.64 -11.48 33.25
CA ASN A 185 -11.77 -12.63 33.40
C ASN A 185 -10.38 -12.15 33.82
N PRO A 186 -10.12 -11.90 35.11
CA PRO A 186 -8.85 -11.36 35.59
C PRO A 186 -7.65 -12.19 35.13
N GLY A 187 -6.61 -11.52 34.66
CA GLY A 187 -5.38 -12.16 34.11
C GLY A 187 -5.52 -12.74 32.70
N GLN A 188 -6.68 -12.59 32.06
CA GLN A 188 -6.88 -12.99 30.66
C GLN A 188 -7.01 -11.77 29.74
N PHE A 189 -6.60 -11.98 28.49
CA PHE A 189 -6.57 -10.93 27.48
C PHE A 189 -7.26 -11.41 26.20
N TYR A 190 -7.98 -10.50 25.56
CA TYR A 190 -8.28 -10.62 24.14
C TYR A 190 -7.09 -10.15 23.32
N ALA A 191 -6.97 -10.63 22.10
CA ALA A 191 -6.11 -10.08 21.08
C ALA A 191 -6.94 -9.42 19.96
N LEU A 192 -6.38 -8.41 19.31
CA LEU A 192 -6.96 -7.86 18.09
C LEU A 192 -6.48 -8.69 16.89
N PRO A 193 -7.34 -9.02 15.91
CA PRO A 193 -7.01 -9.94 14.83
C PRO A 193 -5.95 -9.36 13.88
N GLN A 194 -4.94 -10.14 13.57
CA GLN A 194 -3.98 -9.80 12.49
C GLN A 194 -4.62 -9.97 11.11
N SER A 195 -5.54 -10.92 10.98
CA SER A 195 -6.44 -11.17 9.87
C SER A 195 -7.60 -12.06 10.36
N PRO A 196 -8.70 -12.20 9.61
CA PRO A 196 -9.75 -13.17 9.95
C PRO A 196 -9.44 -14.61 9.51
N GLN A 197 -8.17 -15.00 9.35
CA GLN A 197 -7.73 -16.25 8.73
C GLN A 197 -8.40 -17.51 9.30
N THR A 198 -8.37 -17.68 10.62
CA THR A 198 -8.93 -18.89 11.23
C THR A 198 -10.46 -18.90 11.20
N LEU A 199 -11.08 -17.73 11.31
CA LEU A 199 -12.53 -17.59 11.32
C LEU A 199 -13.16 -17.80 9.95
N LYS A 200 -12.51 -17.31 8.87
CA LYS A 200 -13.00 -17.56 7.52
C LYS A 200 -12.91 -19.04 7.12
N GLN A 201 -11.89 -19.76 7.60
CA GLN A 201 -11.81 -21.20 7.42
C GLN A 201 -12.96 -21.93 8.16
N LEU A 202 -13.32 -21.48 9.36
CA LEU A 202 -14.51 -22.00 10.07
C LEU A 202 -15.81 -21.72 9.31
N LEU A 203 -15.93 -20.59 8.62
CA LEU A 203 -17.08 -20.31 7.75
C LEU A 203 -17.16 -21.28 6.57
N MET A 204 -16.02 -21.69 6.01
CA MET A 204 -16.01 -22.75 4.99
C MET A 204 -16.48 -24.09 5.55
N VAL A 205 -15.99 -24.50 6.71
CA VAL A 205 -16.49 -25.69 7.41
C VAL A 205 -17.99 -25.58 7.72
N SER A 206 -18.49 -24.37 7.95
CA SER A 206 -19.91 -24.08 8.23
C SER A 206 -20.79 -24.05 6.98
N GLY A 207 -20.21 -24.26 5.77
CA GLY A 207 -20.96 -24.36 4.52
C GLY A 207 -21.36 -23.02 3.89
N PHE A 208 -20.62 -21.95 4.17
CA PHE A 208 -20.88 -20.63 3.54
C PHE A 208 -20.42 -20.56 2.09
N ASP A 209 -19.62 -21.49 1.61
CA ASP A 209 -19.06 -21.60 0.27
C ASP A 209 -18.24 -20.40 -0.21
N ARG A 210 -18.77 -19.18 -0.13
CA ARG A 210 -18.11 -17.94 -0.56
C ARG A 210 -18.34 -16.85 0.46
N TYR A 211 -17.26 -16.44 1.11
CA TYR A 211 -17.23 -15.42 2.14
C TYR A 211 -16.37 -14.24 1.71
N PHE A 212 -16.78 -13.04 2.09
CA PHE A 212 -15.89 -11.88 2.13
C PHE A 212 -16.17 -10.98 3.33
N GLN A 213 -15.23 -10.11 3.63
CA GLN A 213 -15.36 -9.04 4.62
C GLN A 213 -14.42 -7.88 4.28
N ILE A 214 -14.89 -6.65 4.47
CA ILE A 214 -14.02 -5.47 4.53
C ILE A 214 -13.49 -5.38 5.97
N ALA A 215 -12.43 -6.13 6.26
CA ALA A 215 -11.95 -6.42 7.60
C ALA A 215 -10.96 -5.38 8.12
N LYS A 216 -11.11 -4.97 9.38
CA LYS A 216 -10.04 -4.29 10.11
C LYS A 216 -9.05 -5.32 10.65
N CYS A 217 -7.76 -5.07 10.37
CA CYS A 217 -6.64 -5.90 10.79
C CYS A 217 -5.65 -5.07 11.61
N PHE A 218 -4.98 -5.73 12.56
CA PHE A 218 -4.10 -5.08 13.52
C PHE A 218 -2.78 -5.84 13.61
N ARG A 219 -1.65 -5.14 13.44
CA ARG A 219 -0.32 -5.76 13.54
C ARG A 219 0.63 -4.81 14.25
N ASP A 220 1.25 -5.29 15.34
CA ASP A 220 2.27 -4.54 16.06
C ASP A 220 3.64 -4.83 15.43
N GLU A 221 3.93 -4.09 14.38
CA GLU A 221 5.15 -4.19 13.57
C GLU A 221 5.80 -2.82 13.40
N ASP A 222 7.05 -2.81 12.94
CA ASP A 222 7.75 -1.59 12.56
C ASP A 222 7.01 -0.85 11.43
N LEU A 223 6.76 0.43 11.65
CA LEU A 223 6.00 1.26 10.73
C LEU A 223 6.87 1.74 9.57
N ARG A 224 6.25 1.75 8.38
CA ARG A 224 6.82 2.24 7.13
C ARG A 224 5.78 3.06 6.37
N ALA A 225 6.17 3.64 5.25
CA ALA A 225 5.24 4.42 4.42
C ALA A 225 4.03 3.60 3.92
N ASP A 226 4.19 2.30 3.77
CA ASP A 226 3.20 1.33 3.30
C ASP A 226 2.63 0.42 4.41
N ARG A 227 2.91 0.72 5.69
CA ARG A 227 2.43 -0.04 6.85
C ARG A 227 1.81 0.88 7.91
N GLN A 228 0.70 0.42 8.47
CA GLN A 228 0.01 1.02 9.61
C GLN A 228 -0.30 -0.07 10.64
N PRO A 229 -0.35 0.24 11.95
CA PRO A 229 -0.64 -0.74 12.99
C PRO A 229 -2.09 -1.25 12.91
N GLU A 230 -2.97 -0.46 12.32
CA GLU A 230 -4.33 -0.84 11.93
C GLU A 230 -4.55 -0.49 10.45
N PHE A 231 -5.06 -1.45 9.69
CA PHE A 231 -5.30 -1.32 8.26
C PHE A 231 -6.54 -2.09 7.83
N THR A 232 -6.92 -2.00 6.58
CA THR A 232 -8.13 -2.64 6.07
C THR A 232 -7.79 -3.64 4.97
N GLN A 233 -8.34 -4.85 5.08
CA GLN A 233 -8.28 -5.87 4.04
C GLN A 233 -9.66 -6.09 3.40
N ILE A 234 -9.65 -6.42 2.11
CA ILE A 234 -10.74 -7.11 1.45
C ILE A 234 -10.38 -8.58 1.58
N ASP A 235 -10.98 -9.24 2.55
CA ASP A 235 -10.70 -10.63 2.88
C ASP A 235 -11.75 -11.55 2.29
N CYS A 236 -11.31 -12.60 1.58
CA CYS A 236 -12.19 -13.53 0.87
C CYS A 236 -11.75 -14.97 1.11
N GLU A 237 -12.74 -15.90 1.11
CA GLU A 237 -12.49 -17.34 1.16
C GLU A 237 -13.57 -18.08 0.36
N MET A 238 -13.20 -19.16 -0.31
CA MET A 238 -14.09 -19.99 -1.15
C MET A 238 -13.85 -21.47 -0.91
N SER A 239 -14.94 -22.27 -0.93
CA SER A 239 -14.91 -23.73 -0.86
C SER A 239 -14.96 -24.35 -2.25
N PHE A 240 -14.45 -25.60 -2.37
CA PHE A 240 -14.49 -26.43 -3.58
C PHE A 240 -13.85 -25.78 -4.80
N VAL A 241 -12.70 -25.11 -4.60
CA VAL A 241 -11.94 -24.38 -5.61
C VAL A 241 -10.48 -24.83 -5.63
N ASP A 242 -9.84 -24.65 -6.77
CA ASP A 242 -8.40 -24.75 -6.96
C ASP A 242 -7.75 -23.35 -7.09
N GLN A 243 -6.43 -23.32 -7.32
CA GLN A 243 -5.67 -22.08 -7.45
C GLN A 243 -6.13 -21.23 -8.64
N ASP A 244 -6.40 -21.87 -9.78
CA ASP A 244 -6.82 -21.15 -10.99
C ASP A 244 -8.20 -20.53 -10.85
N ASP A 245 -9.12 -21.18 -10.13
CA ASP A 245 -10.44 -20.63 -9.83
C ASP A 245 -10.32 -19.29 -9.06
N VAL A 246 -9.45 -19.26 -8.04
CA VAL A 246 -9.20 -18.05 -7.23
C VAL A 246 -8.54 -16.98 -8.08
N ILE A 247 -7.46 -17.31 -8.79
CA ILE A 247 -6.74 -16.37 -9.65
C ILE A 247 -7.68 -15.76 -10.69
N ASN A 248 -8.45 -16.57 -11.41
CA ASN A 248 -9.36 -16.08 -12.45
C ASN A 248 -10.43 -15.14 -11.90
N LEU A 249 -11.04 -15.46 -10.75
CA LEU A 249 -12.06 -14.62 -10.12
C LEU A 249 -11.50 -13.25 -9.74
N PHE A 250 -10.33 -13.22 -9.11
CA PHE A 250 -9.74 -11.96 -8.64
C PHE A 250 -9.05 -11.16 -9.74
N GLU A 251 -8.63 -11.80 -10.83
CA GLU A 251 -8.30 -11.08 -12.07
C GLU A 251 -9.50 -10.34 -12.63
N ASP A 252 -10.68 -11.00 -12.67
CA ASP A 252 -11.92 -10.37 -13.12
C ASP A 252 -12.27 -9.16 -12.25
N MET A 253 -12.14 -9.29 -10.93
CA MET A 253 -12.33 -8.17 -10.00
C MET A 253 -11.34 -7.02 -10.28
N ALA A 254 -10.06 -7.33 -10.42
CA ALA A 254 -9.04 -6.33 -10.71
C ALA A 254 -9.33 -5.62 -12.04
N ARG A 255 -9.62 -6.35 -13.12
CA ARG A 255 -10.00 -5.75 -14.41
C ARG A 255 -11.21 -4.82 -14.30
N HIS A 256 -12.24 -5.25 -13.55
CA HIS A 256 -13.42 -4.42 -13.31
C HIS A 256 -13.05 -3.11 -12.59
N LEU A 257 -12.25 -3.17 -11.53
CA LEU A 257 -11.82 -1.99 -10.77
C LEU A 257 -10.96 -1.02 -11.61
N PHE A 258 -9.98 -1.54 -12.37
CA PHE A 258 -9.12 -0.72 -13.22
C PHE A 258 -9.92 -0.01 -14.32
N LYS A 259 -10.86 -0.71 -14.94
CA LYS A 259 -11.76 -0.14 -15.94
C LYS A 259 -12.65 0.95 -15.37
N GLU A 260 -13.37 0.67 -14.29
CA GLU A 260 -14.38 1.59 -13.73
C GLU A 260 -13.76 2.82 -13.04
N LEU A 261 -12.60 2.67 -12.40
CA LEU A 261 -11.99 3.74 -11.60
C LEU A 261 -10.88 4.50 -12.33
N ARG A 262 -10.19 3.85 -13.29
CA ARG A 262 -9.06 4.45 -14.00
C ARG A 262 -9.24 4.50 -15.52
N GLY A 263 -10.25 3.84 -16.07
CA GLY A 263 -10.44 3.71 -17.51
C GLY A 263 -9.34 2.87 -18.19
N VAL A 264 -8.66 2.00 -17.44
CA VAL A 264 -7.54 1.18 -17.91
C VAL A 264 -8.03 -0.24 -18.15
N GLU A 265 -7.79 -0.75 -19.36
CA GLU A 265 -8.05 -2.14 -19.72
C GLU A 265 -6.82 -3.00 -19.41
N LEU A 266 -6.90 -3.88 -18.42
CA LEU A 266 -5.87 -4.87 -18.16
C LEU A 266 -5.96 -6.03 -19.17
N PRO A 267 -4.86 -6.78 -19.43
CA PRO A 267 -4.90 -7.99 -20.26
C PRO A 267 -5.96 -9.00 -19.81
N ALA A 268 -6.48 -9.78 -20.74
CA ALA A 268 -7.49 -10.82 -20.47
C ALA A 268 -6.97 -11.91 -19.50
N LYS A 269 -5.68 -12.20 -19.56
CA LYS A 269 -4.96 -13.01 -18.57
C LYS A 269 -3.70 -12.26 -18.14
N LEU A 270 -3.46 -12.19 -16.83
CA LEU A 270 -2.23 -11.65 -16.28
C LEU A 270 -1.14 -12.73 -16.30
N ARG A 271 0.09 -12.27 -16.34
CA ARG A 271 1.25 -13.16 -16.25
C ARG A 271 1.27 -13.82 -14.88
N GLN A 272 1.45 -15.14 -14.84
CA GLN A 272 1.85 -15.88 -13.66
C GLN A 272 3.36 -16.10 -13.73
N MET A 273 4.08 -15.74 -12.68
CA MET A 273 5.53 -15.87 -12.58
C MET A 273 5.87 -16.68 -11.33
N PRO A 274 6.56 -17.81 -11.44
CA PRO A 274 7.04 -18.54 -10.27
C PRO A 274 7.98 -17.68 -9.41
N TRP A 275 7.89 -17.82 -8.09
CA TRP A 275 8.70 -17.06 -7.14
C TRP A 275 10.20 -17.14 -7.44
N HIS A 276 10.71 -18.32 -7.78
CA HIS A 276 12.14 -18.50 -8.09
C HIS A 276 12.57 -17.70 -9.33
N GLU A 277 11.70 -17.58 -10.35
CA GLU A 277 11.95 -16.73 -11.53
C GLU A 277 11.96 -15.25 -11.17
N ALA A 278 11.00 -14.80 -10.35
CA ALA A 278 10.93 -13.43 -9.89
C ALA A 278 12.20 -13.05 -9.09
N MET A 279 12.63 -13.91 -8.18
CA MET A 279 13.86 -13.72 -7.42
C MET A 279 15.13 -13.74 -8.30
N LYS A 280 15.17 -14.64 -9.29
CA LYS A 280 16.31 -14.75 -10.21
C LYS A 280 16.44 -13.52 -11.10
N ARG A 281 15.34 -13.03 -11.69
CA ARG A 281 15.33 -11.96 -12.69
C ARG A 281 15.25 -10.56 -12.09
N TYR A 282 14.66 -10.40 -10.91
CA TYR A 282 14.35 -9.09 -10.33
C TYR A 282 14.77 -8.95 -8.87
N GLY A 283 15.13 -10.05 -8.19
CA GLY A 283 15.51 -10.06 -6.77
C GLY A 283 14.38 -9.66 -5.82
N SER A 284 13.13 -9.89 -6.23
CA SER A 284 11.94 -9.53 -5.47
C SER A 284 10.78 -10.46 -5.80
N ASP A 285 10.00 -10.82 -4.80
CA ASP A 285 8.70 -11.48 -4.90
C ASP A 285 7.56 -10.56 -5.41
N LYS A 286 7.87 -9.28 -5.62
CA LYS A 286 6.96 -8.24 -6.12
C LYS A 286 7.69 -7.35 -7.14
N PRO A 287 8.06 -7.88 -8.30
CA PRO A 287 8.84 -7.14 -9.29
C PRO A 287 8.02 -6.01 -9.92
N ASP A 288 8.66 -4.86 -10.15
CA ASP A 288 8.11 -3.79 -10.97
C ASP A 288 8.43 -4.07 -12.44
N LEU A 289 7.41 -4.41 -13.23
CA LEU A 289 7.56 -4.78 -14.64
C LEU A 289 7.35 -3.62 -15.62
N ARG A 290 7.15 -2.39 -15.14
CA ARG A 290 6.98 -1.20 -16.00
C ARG A 290 8.22 -0.89 -16.84
N PHE A 291 9.36 -1.45 -16.48
CA PHE A 291 10.63 -1.27 -17.17
C PHE A 291 11.50 -2.55 -17.13
N GLY A 292 12.48 -2.64 -18.00
CA GLY A 292 13.43 -3.74 -18.12
C GLY A 292 14.50 -3.77 -17.02
N MET A 293 15.77 -3.84 -17.39
CA MET A 293 16.93 -3.98 -16.49
C MET A 293 16.86 -5.27 -15.64
N GLU A 294 16.54 -6.40 -16.30
CA GLU A 294 16.57 -7.71 -15.66
C GLU A 294 17.99 -8.08 -15.24
N PHE A 295 18.09 -8.91 -14.20
CA PHE A 295 19.37 -9.38 -13.71
C PHE A 295 19.99 -10.40 -14.65
N VAL A 296 21.29 -10.29 -14.84
CA VAL A 296 22.12 -11.31 -15.49
C VAL A 296 23.11 -11.83 -14.46
N GLU A 297 23.17 -13.16 -14.32
CA GLU A 297 24.18 -13.83 -13.50
C GLU A 297 25.52 -13.83 -14.25
N LEU A 298 26.58 -13.42 -13.58
CA LEU A 298 27.88 -13.14 -14.20
C LEU A 298 29.02 -13.98 -13.62
N ALA A 299 28.71 -14.93 -12.72
CA ALA A 299 29.74 -15.75 -12.08
C ALA A 299 30.58 -16.53 -13.09
N ASP A 300 29.95 -17.13 -14.12
CA ASP A 300 30.66 -17.91 -15.15
C ASP A 300 31.60 -17.07 -16.03
N ILE A 301 31.39 -15.74 -16.07
CA ILE A 301 32.21 -14.81 -16.87
C ILE A 301 33.30 -14.17 -16.03
N LEU A 302 33.02 -13.83 -14.78
CA LEU A 302 33.86 -12.95 -13.97
C LEU A 302 34.63 -13.69 -12.86
N LYS A 303 34.10 -14.81 -12.36
CA LYS A 303 34.75 -15.55 -11.27
C LYS A 303 35.89 -16.42 -11.82
N GLY A 304 37.08 -16.23 -11.28
CA GLY A 304 38.26 -17.02 -11.68
C GLY A 304 38.89 -16.63 -13.03
N THR A 305 38.34 -15.62 -13.75
CA THR A 305 38.86 -15.16 -15.05
C THR A 305 39.76 -13.92 -14.93
N GLY A 306 39.86 -13.35 -13.72
CA GLY A 306 40.68 -12.19 -13.42
C GLY A 306 41.17 -12.21 -11.96
N GLU A 307 42.02 -11.22 -11.62
CA GLU A 307 42.65 -11.15 -10.28
C GLU A 307 41.81 -10.34 -9.25
N PHE A 308 40.53 -10.06 -9.53
CA PHE A 308 39.67 -9.32 -8.63
C PHE A 308 39.11 -10.23 -7.52
N SER A 309 39.75 -10.21 -6.36
CA SER A 309 39.44 -11.10 -5.21
C SER A 309 37.97 -11.04 -4.78
N VAL A 310 37.36 -9.85 -4.81
CA VAL A 310 35.95 -9.66 -4.42
C VAL A 310 35.00 -10.52 -5.22
N PHE A 311 35.25 -10.70 -6.52
CA PHE A 311 34.41 -11.59 -7.35
C PHE A 311 34.82 -13.05 -7.19
N ASN A 312 36.10 -13.33 -7.02
CA ASN A 312 36.59 -14.70 -6.87
C ASN A 312 36.08 -15.38 -5.58
N GLU A 313 35.85 -14.61 -4.52
CA GLU A 313 35.33 -15.08 -3.23
C GLU A 313 33.79 -15.07 -3.16
N ALA A 314 33.10 -14.38 -4.05
CA ALA A 314 31.65 -14.21 -3.99
C ALA A 314 30.91 -15.52 -4.32
N GLU A 315 29.80 -15.77 -3.64
CA GLU A 315 28.84 -16.83 -4.02
C GLU A 315 28.02 -16.41 -5.23
N TYR A 316 27.62 -15.13 -5.28
CA TYR A 316 26.80 -14.57 -6.34
C TYR A 316 27.40 -13.31 -6.93
N ILE A 317 27.39 -13.22 -8.26
CA ILE A 317 27.76 -12.02 -9.02
C ILE A 317 26.63 -11.76 -10.01
N GLY A 318 25.99 -10.61 -9.92
CA GLY A 318 24.89 -10.24 -10.82
C GLY A 318 24.95 -8.77 -11.22
N GLY A 319 24.38 -8.47 -12.36
CA GLY A 319 24.38 -7.11 -12.89
C GLY A 319 23.08 -6.75 -13.58
N ILE A 320 22.93 -5.44 -13.81
CA ILE A 320 21.90 -4.82 -14.65
C ILE A 320 22.56 -4.00 -15.75
N CYS A 321 21.95 -3.99 -16.94
CA CYS A 321 22.31 -3.08 -18.02
C CYS A 321 21.37 -1.86 -18.00
N VAL A 322 21.94 -0.67 -17.94
CA VAL A 322 21.23 0.61 -17.92
C VAL A 322 21.45 1.31 -19.27
N PRO A 323 20.44 1.29 -20.16
CA PRO A 323 20.59 1.83 -21.50
C PRO A 323 20.89 3.33 -21.50
N GLY A 324 21.81 3.75 -22.39
CA GLY A 324 22.12 5.16 -22.65
C GLY A 324 22.80 5.91 -21.51
N CYS A 325 23.36 5.23 -20.50
CA CYS A 325 23.95 5.87 -19.32
C CYS A 325 25.48 5.74 -19.22
N ALA A 326 26.18 5.44 -20.29
CA ALA A 326 27.65 5.42 -20.32
C ALA A 326 28.27 6.80 -20.00
N ASP A 327 27.54 7.89 -20.25
CA ASP A 327 27.96 9.27 -19.98
C ASP A 327 27.90 9.66 -18.48
N TYR A 328 27.39 8.79 -17.59
CA TYR A 328 27.35 9.06 -16.15
C TYR A 328 28.71 9.54 -15.64
N SER A 329 28.70 10.71 -15.03
CA SER A 329 29.89 11.31 -14.41
C SER A 329 30.35 10.49 -13.20
N ARG A 330 31.62 10.69 -12.82
CA ARG A 330 32.18 10.08 -11.61
C ARG A 330 31.35 10.40 -10.35
N LYS A 331 30.78 11.62 -10.29
CA LYS A 331 29.90 12.04 -9.19
C LYS A 331 28.64 11.17 -9.12
N GLN A 332 27.95 10.97 -10.24
CA GLN A 332 26.76 10.13 -10.29
C GLN A 332 27.04 8.66 -9.94
N LEU A 333 28.18 8.12 -10.38
CA LEU A 333 28.60 6.76 -10.03
C LEU A 333 28.96 6.63 -8.54
N ASN A 334 29.56 7.66 -7.95
CA ASN A 334 29.82 7.70 -6.50
C ASN A 334 28.50 7.77 -5.72
N GLU A 335 27.53 8.57 -6.14
CA GLU A 335 26.20 8.65 -5.53
C GLU A 335 25.48 7.29 -5.56
N LEU A 336 25.58 6.52 -6.64
CA LEU A 336 25.05 5.15 -6.71
C LEU A 336 25.79 4.21 -5.76
N THR A 337 27.12 4.34 -5.66
CA THR A 337 27.93 3.55 -4.72
C THR A 337 27.56 3.88 -3.26
N ASP A 338 27.33 5.14 -2.93
CA ASP A 338 26.88 5.55 -1.61
C ASP A 338 25.46 5.07 -1.33
N PHE A 339 24.58 5.09 -2.33
CA PHE A 339 23.21 4.56 -2.21
C PHE A 339 23.21 3.08 -1.83
N VAL A 340 23.98 2.23 -2.55
CA VAL A 340 23.99 0.78 -2.26
C VAL A 340 24.65 0.43 -0.94
N LYS A 341 25.53 1.31 -0.42
CA LYS A 341 26.16 1.15 0.90
C LYS A 341 25.29 1.58 2.08
N ARG A 342 24.19 2.28 1.85
CA ARG A 342 23.26 2.66 2.94
C ARG A 342 22.81 1.43 3.71
N PRO A 343 22.59 1.54 5.05
CA PRO A 343 22.17 0.41 5.89
C PRO A 343 20.92 -0.32 5.35
N GLN A 344 20.01 0.41 4.70
CA GLN A 344 18.78 -0.13 4.13
C GLN A 344 19.02 -1.06 2.94
N VAL A 345 20.10 -0.87 2.19
CA VAL A 345 20.52 -1.74 1.08
C VAL A 345 21.61 -2.70 1.55
N GLY A 346 22.64 -2.20 2.26
CA GLY A 346 23.64 -2.98 2.95
C GLY A 346 24.65 -3.70 2.04
N ALA A 347 24.89 -3.19 0.83
CA ALA A 347 25.88 -3.76 -0.07
C ALA A 347 27.30 -3.27 0.28
N LYS A 348 28.30 -4.10 -0.01
CA LYS A 348 29.71 -3.77 0.26
C LYS A 348 30.29 -2.77 -0.74
N GLY A 349 29.77 -2.74 -1.97
CA GLY A 349 30.24 -1.88 -3.05
C GLY A 349 29.46 -2.04 -4.34
N LEU A 350 29.84 -1.27 -5.35
CA LEU A 350 29.27 -1.29 -6.69
C LEU A 350 30.40 -1.24 -7.72
N VAL A 351 30.35 -2.14 -8.68
CA VAL A 351 31.22 -2.14 -9.85
C VAL A 351 30.46 -1.58 -11.05
N PHE A 352 31.09 -0.74 -11.85
CA PHE A 352 30.53 -0.25 -13.10
C PHE A 352 31.40 -0.60 -14.30
N VAL A 353 30.75 -0.80 -15.44
CA VAL A 353 31.39 -0.93 -16.76
C VAL A 353 30.62 -0.05 -17.72
N LYS A 354 31.30 0.90 -18.35
CA LYS A 354 30.77 1.78 -19.38
C LYS A 354 31.21 1.28 -20.74
N TYR A 355 30.27 1.08 -21.63
CA TYR A 355 30.53 0.87 -23.06
C TYR A 355 30.30 2.20 -23.74
N GLU A 356 31.41 2.95 -23.93
CA GLU A 356 31.34 4.31 -24.51
C GLU A 356 30.85 4.27 -25.95
N THR A 357 30.34 5.38 -26.46
CA THR A 357 29.80 5.48 -27.84
C THR A 357 30.87 5.35 -28.91
N ASP A 358 32.15 5.52 -28.57
CA ASP A 358 33.31 5.32 -29.47
C ASP A 358 33.81 3.86 -29.47
N GLY A 359 33.11 2.95 -28.78
CA GLY A 359 33.48 1.55 -28.64
C GLY A 359 34.53 1.28 -27.57
N SER A 360 35.02 2.29 -26.87
CA SER A 360 35.95 2.09 -25.73
C SER A 360 35.21 1.62 -24.48
N VAL A 361 35.93 0.90 -23.60
CA VAL A 361 35.40 0.41 -22.35
C VAL A 361 36.11 1.11 -21.20
N LYS A 362 35.32 1.63 -20.24
CA LYS A 362 35.83 2.17 -18.96
C LYS A 362 35.19 1.46 -17.80
N SER A 363 35.99 1.01 -16.85
CA SER A 363 35.47 0.25 -15.71
C SER A 363 36.22 0.58 -14.43
N SER A 364 35.57 0.32 -13.28
CA SER A 364 36.24 0.34 -11.98
C SER A 364 37.16 -0.88 -11.76
N ILE A 365 37.09 -1.88 -12.64
CA ILE A 365 37.85 -3.14 -12.57
C ILE A 365 38.67 -3.42 -13.82
N ASP A 366 38.96 -2.41 -14.65
CA ASP A 366 39.70 -2.51 -15.90
C ASP A 366 41.10 -3.13 -15.74
N LYS A 367 41.74 -2.95 -14.58
CA LYS A 367 43.05 -3.50 -14.26
C LYS A 367 43.08 -5.01 -14.02
N PHE A 368 41.92 -5.61 -13.78
CA PHE A 368 41.82 -7.01 -13.35
C PHE A 368 41.32 -7.96 -14.43
N TYR A 369 40.78 -7.43 -15.53
CA TYR A 369 40.14 -8.22 -16.60
C TYR A 369 40.64 -7.81 -17.98
N SER A 370 40.73 -8.79 -18.87
CA SER A 370 41.12 -8.57 -20.24
C SER A 370 39.98 -7.99 -21.12
N PRO A 371 40.28 -7.37 -22.29
CA PRO A 371 39.25 -6.87 -23.19
C PRO A 371 38.28 -7.94 -23.67
N GLU A 372 38.70 -9.20 -23.76
CA GLU A 372 37.86 -10.32 -24.18
C GLU A 372 36.79 -10.61 -23.13
N VAL A 373 37.09 -10.50 -21.82
CA VAL A 373 36.11 -10.67 -20.74
C VAL A 373 35.08 -9.56 -20.78
N PHE A 374 35.47 -8.30 -21.04
CA PHE A 374 34.53 -7.20 -21.21
C PHE A 374 33.65 -7.36 -22.46
N ALA A 375 34.16 -7.97 -23.53
CA ALA A 375 33.37 -8.29 -24.72
C ALA A 375 32.32 -9.40 -24.40
N GLN A 376 32.72 -10.44 -23.68
CA GLN A 376 31.78 -11.48 -23.22
C GLN A 376 30.72 -10.91 -22.26
N LEU A 377 31.12 -10.03 -21.34
CA LEU A 377 30.21 -9.33 -20.45
C LEU A 377 29.20 -8.48 -21.22
N LYS A 378 29.65 -7.73 -22.24
CA LYS A 378 28.79 -6.93 -23.11
C LYS A 378 27.72 -7.79 -23.77
N GLN A 379 28.13 -8.92 -24.33
CA GLN A 379 27.23 -9.86 -24.98
C GLN A 379 26.21 -10.47 -23.99
N ALA A 380 26.67 -10.93 -22.82
CA ALA A 380 25.81 -11.55 -21.82
C ALA A 380 24.78 -10.55 -21.25
N MET A 381 25.19 -9.29 -21.06
CA MET A 381 24.33 -8.21 -20.58
C MET A 381 23.40 -7.65 -21.68
N GLY A 382 23.57 -8.03 -22.95
CA GLY A 382 22.87 -7.41 -24.07
C GLY A 382 23.14 -5.92 -24.21
N ALA A 383 24.31 -5.46 -23.74
CA ALA A 383 24.67 -4.05 -23.72
C ALA A 383 25.13 -3.55 -25.10
N ASN A 384 24.79 -2.31 -25.42
CA ASN A 384 25.23 -1.60 -26.63
C ASN A 384 26.26 -0.53 -26.27
N ASP A 385 26.90 0.07 -27.32
CA ASP A 385 27.68 1.28 -27.12
C ASP A 385 26.76 2.41 -26.62
N GLY A 386 27.20 3.11 -25.60
CA GLY A 386 26.38 4.09 -24.86
C GLY A 386 25.74 3.55 -23.56
N ASP A 387 25.83 2.25 -23.27
CA ASP A 387 25.20 1.66 -22.09
C ASP A 387 26.14 1.57 -20.88
N LEU A 388 25.53 1.58 -19.70
CA LEU A 388 26.19 1.40 -18.41
C LEU A 388 25.78 0.06 -17.80
N VAL A 389 26.75 -0.78 -17.46
CA VAL A 389 26.53 -2.02 -16.69
C VAL A 389 26.92 -1.78 -15.23
N LEU A 390 26.02 -2.13 -14.31
CA LEU A 390 26.20 -2.05 -12.88
C LEU A 390 26.21 -3.45 -12.29
N ILE A 391 27.24 -3.80 -11.53
CA ILE A 391 27.46 -5.17 -11.01
C ILE A 391 27.61 -5.14 -9.49
N MET A 392 26.96 -6.07 -8.85
CA MET A 392 27.07 -6.33 -7.41
C MET A 392 27.43 -7.79 -7.16
N SER A 393 28.11 -8.04 -6.05
CA SER A 393 28.49 -9.38 -5.61
C SER A 393 28.35 -9.55 -4.11
N GLY A 394 28.18 -10.77 -3.67
CA GLY A 394 28.04 -11.09 -2.24
C GLY A 394 28.17 -12.58 -1.93
N ASP A 395 28.16 -12.86 -0.62
CA ASP A 395 28.34 -14.17 0.00
C ASP A 395 27.03 -14.94 0.23
N LYS A 396 25.88 -14.34 -0.08
CA LYS A 396 24.55 -14.99 -0.08
C LYS A 396 23.77 -14.52 -1.32
N ALA A 397 23.43 -15.44 -2.21
CA ALA A 397 22.80 -15.14 -3.51
C ALA A 397 21.52 -14.30 -3.36
N ASN A 398 20.55 -14.77 -2.56
CA ASN A 398 19.27 -14.06 -2.41
C ASN A 398 19.43 -12.67 -1.78
N LYS A 399 20.31 -12.52 -0.79
CA LYS A 399 20.60 -11.21 -0.20
C LYS A 399 21.15 -10.24 -1.23
N THR A 400 22.09 -10.69 -2.07
CA THR A 400 22.68 -9.85 -3.12
C THR A 400 21.68 -9.52 -4.21
N ARG A 401 20.76 -10.43 -4.58
CA ARG A 401 19.66 -10.15 -5.51
C ARG A 401 18.72 -9.07 -4.97
N VAL A 402 18.36 -9.11 -3.68
CA VAL A 402 17.53 -8.06 -3.03
C VAL A 402 18.25 -6.69 -3.05
N GLN A 403 19.56 -6.67 -2.80
CA GLN A 403 20.37 -5.46 -2.88
C GLN A 403 20.40 -4.91 -4.33
N LEU A 404 20.58 -5.78 -5.31
CA LEU A 404 20.56 -5.42 -6.74
C LEU A 404 19.16 -4.93 -7.19
N CYS A 405 18.08 -5.49 -6.62
CA CYS A 405 16.72 -5.00 -6.81
C CYS A 405 16.58 -3.54 -6.36
N SER A 406 17.13 -3.19 -5.19
CA SER A 406 17.11 -1.81 -4.71
C SER A 406 17.82 -0.86 -5.70
N LEU A 407 18.96 -1.27 -6.25
CA LEU A 407 19.68 -0.51 -7.28
C LEU A 407 18.87 -0.39 -8.57
N ARG A 408 18.22 -1.47 -9.02
CA ARG A 408 17.35 -1.48 -10.20
C ARG A 408 16.21 -0.47 -10.05
N LEU A 409 15.55 -0.45 -8.90
CA LEU A 409 14.45 0.49 -8.61
C LEU A 409 14.95 1.95 -8.56
N GLU A 410 16.10 2.19 -7.94
CA GLU A 410 16.75 3.52 -7.92
C GLU A 410 17.05 4.01 -9.35
N MET A 411 17.55 3.14 -10.21
CA MET A 411 17.79 3.50 -11.62
C MET A 411 16.49 3.76 -12.37
N GLY A 412 15.44 2.98 -12.10
CA GLY A 412 14.10 3.20 -12.64
C GLY A 412 13.53 4.57 -12.27
N ASP A 413 13.73 5.00 -11.02
CA ASP A 413 13.31 6.32 -10.53
C ASP A 413 14.14 7.45 -11.18
N ARG A 414 15.47 7.34 -11.21
CA ARG A 414 16.35 8.35 -11.82
C ARG A 414 16.07 8.57 -13.30
N LEU A 415 15.66 7.53 -14.00
CA LEU A 415 15.35 7.58 -15.44
C LEU A 415 13.87 7.86 -15.72
N GLY A 416 13.03 8.04 -14.71
CA GLY A 416 11.59 8.29 -14.86
C GLY A 416 10.82 7.13 -15.48
N LEU A 417 11.30 5.89 -15.33
CA LEU A 417 10.70 4.69 -15.94
C LEU A 417 9.54 4.12 -15.14
N ARG A 418 9.38 4.57 -13.89
CA ARG A 418 8.31 4.15 -12.98
C ARG A 418 7.10 5.09 -13.07
N ASP A 419 6.55 5.20 -14.28
CA ASP A 419 5.36 6.02 -14.54
C ASP A 419 4.18 5.55 -13.67
N LYS A 420 3.56 6.49 -12.96
CA LYS A 420 2.43 6.23 -12.05
C LYS A 420 1.11 5.99 -12.76
N ASP A 421 1.00 6.41 -14.02
CA ASP A 421 -0.19 6.21 -14.84
C ASP A 421 -0.13 4.91 -15.68
N LYS A 422 1.03 4.22 -15.66
CA LYS A 422 1.19 2.90 -16.25
C LYS A 422 1.02 1.82 -15.17
N PHE A 423 0.18 0.82 -15.47
CA PHE A 423 -0.08 -0.29 -14.55
C PHE A 423 0.36 -1.62 -15.17
N GLU A 424 1.29 -2.29 -14.50
CA GLU A 424 1.76 -3.63 -14.84
C GLU A 424 1.42 -4.57 -13.66
N CYS A 425 0.46 -5.46 -13.90
CA CYS A 425 -0.01 -6.41 -12.92
C CYS A 425 0.43 -7.84 -13.28
N LEU A 426 0.73 -8.65 -12.27
CA LEU A 426 1.05 -10.06 -12.40
C LEU A 426 0.68 -10.82 -11.14
N TRP A 427 0.69 -12.15 -11.25
CA TRP A 427 0.69 -13.07 -10.11
C TRP A 427 2.07 -13.63 -9.88
N ILE A 428 2.49 -13.69 -8.63
CA ILE A 428 3.63 -14.53 -8.20
C ILE A 428 3.04 -15.79 -7.61
N VAL A 429 3.57 -16.94 -8.04
CA VAL A 429 3.10 -18.28 -7.66
C VAL A 429 4.27 -19.16 -7.23
N ASP A 430 4.00 -20.36 -6.76
CA ASP A 430 5.03 -21.36 -6.39
C ASP A 430 6.04 -20.80 -5.37
N PHE A 431 5.55 -20.14 -4.34
CA PHE A 431 6.39 -19.69 -3.23
C PHE A 431 7.04 -20.88 -2.51
N PRO A 432 8.21 -20.70 -1.86
CA PRO A 432 8.68 -21.69 -0.91
C PRO A 432 7.66 -21.85 0.23
N LEU A 433 7.38 -23.08 0.63
CA LEU A 433 6.44 -23.36 1.73
C LEU A 433 7.04 -22.95 3.08
N PHE A 434 8.35 -23.11 3.21
CA PHE A 434 9.12 -22.81 4.40
C PHE A 434 10.29 -21.90 4.09
N GLU A 435 10.68 -21.10 5.07
CA GLU A 435 11.92 -20.33 5.08
C GLU A 435 12.71 -20.62 6.37
N TRP A 436 14.03 -20.54 6.29
CA TRP A 436 14.89 -20.71 7.46
C TRP A 436 14.99 -19.39 8.23
N SER A 437 14.66 -19.42 9.52
CA SER A 437 14.90 -18.31 10.42
C SER A 437 16.25 -18.43 11.11
N ASP A 438 17.18 -17.49 10.81
CA ASP A 438 18.48 -17.43 11.50
C ASP A 438 18.29 -17.04 12.98
N GLU A 439 17.23 -16.33 13.34
CA GLU A 439 16.91 -15.93 14.72
C GLU A 439 16.36 -17.12 15.53
N GLU A 440 15.36 -17.81 14.97
CA GLU A 440 14.69 -18.94 15.64
C GLU A 440 15.42 -20.27 15.46
N GLN A 441 16.44 -20.33 14.57
CA GLN A 441 17.21 -21.54 14.22
C GLN A 441 16.32 -22.74 13.80
N ARG A 442 15.25 -22.45 13.06
CA ARG A 442 14.28 -23.44 12.55
C ARG A 442 13.59 -22.99 11.28
N LEU A 443 12.89 -23.93 10.65
CA LEU A 443 11.98 -23.62 9.55
C LEU A 443 10.74 -22.87 10.08
N MET A 444 10.36 -21.83 9.36
CA MET A 444 9.13 -21.06 9.55
C MET A 444 8.26 -21.19 8.31
N ALA A 445 6.95 -21.08 8.47
CA ALA A 445 6.07 -20.99 7.31
C ALA A 445 6.26 -19.64 6.61
N THR A 446 6.42 -19.64 5.29
CA THR A 446 6.58 -18.39 4.51
C THR A 446 5.31 -17.54 4.59
N HIS A 447 4.13 -18.16 4.59
CA HIS A 447 2.83 -17.48 4.73
C HIS A 447 2.21 -17.78 6.09
N HIS A 448 1.57 -18.95 6.23
CA HIS A 448 0.97 -19.39 7.49
C HIS A 448 0.92 -20.94 7.55
N PRO A 449 0.75 -21.53 8.77
CA PRO A 449 0.83 -23.00 8.95
C PRO A 449 -0.24 -23.80 8.21
N PHE A 450 -1.28 -23.14 7.71
CA PHE A 450 -2.41 -23.80 7.01
C PHE A 450 -2.26 -23.79 5.48
N THR A 451 -1.13 -23.32 4.96
CA THR A 451 -0.87 -23.26 3.51
C THR A 451 -0.63 -24.65 2.94
N MET A 452 -1.36 -24.99 1.88
CA MET A 452 -1.25 -26.28 1.19
C MET A 452 0.08 -26.38 0.44
N PRO A 453 0.89 -27.44 0.62
CA PRO A 453 2.02 -27.71 -0.25
C PRO A 453 1.57 -28.02 -1.68
N ASN A 454 2.44 -27.80 -2.66
CA ASN A 454 2.22 -28.27 -4.01
C ASN A 454 2.13 -29.82 -3.98
N PRO A 455 1.11 -30.45 -4.60
CA PRO A 455 0.91 -31.89 -4.54
C PRO A 455 2.11 -32.71 -5.00
N GLU A 456 2.85 -32.20 -5.99
CA GLU A 456 4.05 -32.86 -6.52
C GLU A 456 5.18 -32.88 -5.49
N ASP A 457 5.22 -31.94 -4.58
CA ASP A 457 6.29 -31.76 -3.60
C ASP A 457 5.97 -32.38 -2.23
N VAL A 458 4.75 -32.88 -2.00
CA VAL A 458 4.35 -33.54 -0.73
C VAL A 458 5.33 -34.64 -0.29
N PRO A 459 5.88 -35.51 -1.18
CA PRO A 459 6.87 -36.49 -0.79
C PRO A 459 8.18 -35.88 -0.23
N LEU A 460 8.51 -34.64 -0.59
CA LEU A 460 9.72 -33.96 -0.11
C LEU A 460 9.61 -33.47 1.34
N LEU A 461 8.41 -33.41 1.92
CA LEU A 461 8.21 -32.95 3.29
C LEU A 461 8.99 -33.72 4.35
N ASP A 462 9.31 -35.02 4.09
CA ASP A 462 10.05 -35.87 5.02
C ASP A 462 11.56 -35.66 4.95
N GLU A 463 12.11 -35.42 3.76
CA GLU A 463 13.56 -35.44 3.55
C GLU A 463 14.13 -34.05 3.23
N HIS A 464 13.36 -33.23 2.53
CA HIS A 464 13.78 -31.94 2.00
C HIS A 464 12.68 -30.87 2.11
N PRO A 465 12.16 -30.58 3.32
CA PRO A 465 11.06 -29.61 3.50
C PRO A 465 11.41 -28.21 2.97
N GLU A 466 12.68 -27.81 2.98
CA GLU A 466 13.17 -26.53 2.46
C GLU A 466 13.00 -26.37 0.93
N ARG A 467 12.67 -27.45 0.22
CA ARG A 467 12.47 -27.46 -1.25
C ARG A 467 11.01 -27.52 -1.66
N VAL A 468 10.11 -27.65 -0.70
CA VAL A 468 8.67 -27.77 -0.96
C VAL A 468 8.09 -26.42 -1.35
N ARG A 469 7.37 -26.39 -2.47
CA ARG A 469 6.62 -25.21 -2.93
C ARG A 469 5.24 -25.19 -2.32
N ALA A 470 4.74 -23.99 -2.09
CA ALA A 470 3.39 -23.71 -1.61
C ALA A 470 2.43 -23.50 -2.78
N GLN A 471 1.18 -23.90 -2.66
CA GLN A 471 0.07 -23.43 -3.48
C GLN A 471 -0.39 -22.05 -2.96
N ALA A 472 0.52 -21.08 -3.08
CA ALA A 472 0.32 -19.70 -2.67
C ALA A 472 0.50 -18.76 -3.88
N TYR A 473 -0.18 -17.64 -3.84
CA TYR A 473 -0.23 -16.69 -4.94
C TYR A 473 -0.40 -15.27 -4.42
N ASP A 474 0.41 -14.34 -4.95
CA ASP A 474 0.33 -12.91 -4.64
C ASP A 474 0.01 -12.10 -5.90
N PHE A 475 -0.97 -11.21 -5.78
CA PHE A 475 -1.27 -10.22 -6.79
C PHE A 475 -0.36 -9.01 -6.61
N VAL A 476 0.46 -8.75 -7.61
CA VAL A 476 1.43 -7.66 -7.63
C VAL A 476 1.06 -6.63 -8.69
N CYS A 477 1.12 -5.36 -8.33
CA CYS A 477 0.94 -4.24 -9.25
C CYS A 477 2.06 -3.22 -9.04
N ASN A 478 2.79 -2.88 -10.10
CA ASN A 478 3.81 -1.83 -10.07
C ASN A 478 4.90 -2.01 -8.99
N GLY A 479 5.28 -3.24 -8.69
CA GLY A 479 6.28 -3.52 -7.66
C GLY A 479 5.74 -3.52 -6.23
N ILE A 480 4.42 -3.55 -6.07
CA ILE A 480 3.73 -3.58 -4.78
C ILE A 480 2.85 -4.83 -4.74
N GLU A 481 3.01 -5.63 -3.71
CA GLU A 481 2.07 -6.70 -3.34
C GLU A 481 0.77 -6.04 -2.86
N VAL A 482 -0.28 -6.23 -3.62
CA VAL A 482 -1.61 -5.67 -3.32
C VAL A 482 -2.43 -6.63 -2.48
N GLY A 483 -2.24 -7.91 -2.71
CA GLY A 483 -2.92 -8.97 -1.97
C GLY A 483 -2.30 -10.32 -2.21
N GLY A 484 -2.52 -11.24 -1.29
CA GLY A 484 -1.99 -12.59 -1.37
C GLY A 484 -2.91 -13.60 -0.72
N GLY A 485 -2.70 -14.85 -1.06
CA GLY A 485 -3.47 -15.96 -0.56
C GLY A 485 -2.88 -17.33 -0.86
N SER A 486 -3.60 -18.36 -0.49
CA SER A 486 -3.18 -19.74 -0.74
C SER A 486 -4.37 -20.69 -0.75
N LEU A 487 -4.14 -21.90 -1.24
CA LEU A 487 -4.98 -23.05 -0.87
C LEU A 487 -4.69 -23.43 0.58
N ARG A 488 -5.70 -23.97 1.26
CA ARG A 488 -5.59 -24.37 2.67
C ARG A 488 -5.52 -25.87 2.81
N ILE A 489 -4.73 -26.34 3.77
CA ILE A 489 -4.75 -27.73 4.17
C ILE A 489 -6.11 -27.99 4.82
N HIS A 490 -6.78 -29.04 4.35
CA HIS A 490 -8.05 -29.55 4.90
C HIS A 490 -7.94 -31.01 5.37
N ASP A 491 -6.81 -31.64 5.10
CA ASP A 491 -6.47 -32.99 5.60
C ASP A 491 -5.76 -32.89 6.95
N GLY A 492 -6.31 -33.56 7.96
CA GLY A 492 -5.80 -33.48 9.34
C GLY A 492 -4.41 -34.10 9.51
N ALA A 493 -4.09 -35.19 8.77
CA ALA A 493 -2.79 -35.85 8.89
C ALA A 493 -1.68 -34.99 8.26
N LEU A 494 -1.97 -34.36 7.12
CA LEU A 494 -1.05 -33.40 6.51
C LEU A 494 -0.84 -32.18 7.40
N GLN A 495 -1.91 -31.65 8.03
CA GLN A 495 -1.80 -30.53 8.94
C GLN A 495 -0.95 -30.84 10.17
N GLU A 496 -1.11 -32.03 10.75
CA GLU A 496 -0.29 -32.48 11.89
C GLU A 496 1.20 -32.58 11.49
N LYS A 497 1.48 -33.10 10.32
CA LYS A 497 2.84 -33.16 9.75
C LYS A 497 3.44 -31.76 9.59
N MET A 498 2.68 -30.83 9.04
CA MET A 498 3.11 -29.43 8.89
C MET A 498 3.45 -28.79 10.24
N PHE A 499 2.61 -28.97 11.26
CA PHE A 499 2.90 -28.49 12.60
C PHE A 499 4.20 -29.09 13.17
N GLY A 500 4.43 -30.39 12.95
CA GLY A 500 5.65 -31.08 13.37
C GLY A 500 6.92 -30.45 12.74
N ILE A 501 6.91 -30.18 11.43
CA ILE A 501 8.03 -29.53 10.71
C ILE A 501 8.28 -28.13 11.25
N LEU A 502 7.22 -27.38 11.58
CA LEU A 502 7.31 -26.04 12.17
C LEU A 502 7.67 -26.03 13.67
N GLY A 503 7.92 -27.22 14.28
CA GLY A 503 8.34 -27.34 15.67
C GLY A 503 7.21 -27.17 16.70
N PHE A 504 5.96 -27.34 16.29
CA PHE A 504 4.85 -27.41 17.25
C PHE A 504 4.77 -28.81 17.86
N THR A 505 4.66 -28.90 19.19
CA THR A 505 4.18 -30.12 19.83
C THR A 505 2.68 -30.26 19.63
N PRO A 506 2.12 -31.50 19.69
CA PRO A 506 0.68 -31.71 19.59
C PRO A 506 -0.11 -30.88 20.61
N GLU A 507 0.39 -30.76 21.85
CA GLU A 507 -0.23 -29.98 22.92
C GLU A 507 -0.26 -28.49 22.59
N ARG A 508 0.85 -27.95 22.05
CA ARG A 508 0.96 -26.56 21.64
C ARG A 508 0.04 -26.26 20.46
N ALA A 509 0.00 -27.13 19.45
CA ALA A 509 -0.90 -27.00 18.31
C ALA A 509 -2.37 -27.00 18.75
N MET A 510 -2.75 -27.92 19.66
CA MET A 510 -4.09 -27.97 20.23
C MET A 510 -4.43 -26.76 21.10
N ALA A 511 -3.48 -26.22 21.86
CA ALA A 511 -3.72 -25.02 22.66
C ALA A 511 -3.97 -23.76 21.79
N GLN A 512 -3.29 -23.63 20.67
CA GLN A 512 -3.38 -22.46 19.79
C GLN A 512 -4.46 -22.58 18.71
N PHE A 513 -4.59 -23.76 18.09
CA PHE A 513 -5.44 -24.01 16.92
C PHE A 513 -6.45 -25.11 17.12
N GLY A 514 -6.64 -25.58 18.34
CA GLY A 514 -7.50 -26.73 18.66
C GLY A 514 -8.94 -26.58 18.18
N PHE A 515 -9.47 -25.35 18.20
CA PHE A 515 -10.80 -25.06 17.68
C PHE A 515 -10.92 -25.33 16.17
N LEU A 516 -9.90 -24.99 15.38
CA LEU A 516 -9.85 -25.20 13.93
C LEU A 516 -9.55 -26.69 13.62
N ILE A 517 -8.56 -27.29 14.31
CA ILE A 517 -8.22 -28.72 14.17
C ILE A 517 -9.44 -29.58 14.48
N ASN A 518 -10.20 -29.25 15.51
CA ASN A 518 -11.44 -29.96 15.87
C ASN A 518 -12.54 -29.75 14.84
N ALA A 519 -12.69 -28.54 14.29
CA ALA A 519 -13.68 -28.25 13.25
C ALA A 519 -13.42 -29.10 11.99
N PHE A 520 -12.16 -29.29 11.60
CA PHE A 520 -11.80 -30.09 10.42
C PHE A 520 -12.20 -31.59 10.54
N LYS A 521 -12.36 -32.10 11.76
CA LYS A 521 -12.85 -33.48 11.99
C LYS A 521 -14.31 -33.68 11.54
N TYR A 522 -15.05 -32.59 11.33
CA TYR A 522 -16.45 -32.63 10.89
C TYR A 522 -16.63 -32.41 9.38
N GLY A 523 -15.59 -32.59 8.58
CA GLY A 523 -15.68 -32.52 7.12
C GLY A 523 -15.38 -31.14 6.57
N ALA A 524 -14.13 -30.72 6.69
CA ALA A 524 -13.66 -29.48 6.03
C ALA A 524 -13.62 -29.66 4.50
N PRO A 525 -14.23 -28.78 3.70
CA PRO A 525 -14.09 -28.80 2.26
C PRO A 525 -12.68 -28.38 1.83
N PRO A 526 -12.20 -28.74 0.63
CA PRO A 526 -11.10 -28.03 0.00
C PRO A 526 -11.47 -26.55 -0.10
N HIS A 527 -10.60 -25.64 0.33
CA HIS A 527 -10.88 -24.22 0.33
C HIS A 527 -9.63 -23.38 0.12
N ALA A 528 -9.84 -22.18 -0.37
CA ALA A 528 -8.78 -21.25 -0.71
C ALA A 528 -9.27 -19.81 -0.55
N GLY A 529 -8.37 -18.89 -0.31
CA GLY A 529 -8.73 -17.48 -0.16
C GLY A 529 -7.62 -16.54 -0.49
N LEU A 530 -7.98 -15.27 -0.47
CA LEU A 530 -7.11 -14.16 -0.77
C LEU A 530 -7.51 -12.96 0.11
N ALA A 531 -6.54 -12.15 0.48
CA ALA A 531 -6.78 -10.87 1.12
C ALA A 531 -6.08 -9.76 0.36
N PHE A 532 -6.83 -8.73 -0.10
CA PHE A 532 -6.24 -7.52 -0.65
C PHE A 532 -6.10 -6.44 0.43
N GLY A 533 -4.94 -5.79 0.48
CA GLY A 533 -4.77 -4.58 1.28
C GLY A 533 -5.51 -3.41 0.64
N LEU A 534 -6.70 -3.04 1.15
CA LEU A 534 -7.51 -1.95 0.59
C LEU A 534 -6.73 -0.64 0.55
N ASP A 535 -5.98 -0.34 1.60
CA ASP A 535 -5.18 0.89 1.69
C ASP A 535 -4.11 0.97 0.59
N ARG A 536 -3.40 -0.14 0.34
CA ARG A 536 -2.42 -0.26 -0.75
C ARG A 536 -3.09 -0.14 -2.12
N PHE A 537 -4.22 -0.80 -2.32
CA PHE A 537 -4.94 -0.76 -3.59
C PHE A 537 -5.39 0.66 -3.92
N VAL A 538 -5.99 1.37 -2.95
CA VAL A 538 -6.36 2.79 -3.11
C VAL A 538 -5.14 3.66 -3.39
N SER A 539 -4.01 3.44 -2.70
CA SER A 539 -2.80 4.25 -2.89
C SER A 539 -2.22 4.11 -4.30
N ILE A 540 -2.22 2.91 -4.87
CA ILE A 540 -1.80 2.66 -6.26
C ILE A 540 -2.71 3.40 -7.24
N PHE A 541 -4.02 3.30 -7.07
CA PHE A 541 -5.00 3.96 -7.92
C PHE A 541 -4.95 5.49 -7.82
N ALA A 542 -4.59 6.03 -6.66
CA ALA A 542 -4.43 7.46 -6.45
C ALA A 542 -3.03 7.99 -6.78
N GLY A 543 -2.07 7.12 -7.16
CA GLY A 543 -0.69 7.49 -7.44
C GLY A 543 0.09 8.00 -6.22
N LEU A 544 -0.26 7.53 -5.00
CA LEU A 544 0.32 7.98 -3.74
C LEU A 544 1.59 7.20 -3.38
N ASN A 545 2.48 7.85 -2.64
CA ASN A 545 3.70 7.23 -2.11
C ASN A 545 3.50 6.66 -0.70
N SER A 546 2.36 6.95 -0.06
CA SER A 546 2.05 6.51 1.30
C SER A 546 0.57 6.17 1.44
N ILE A 547 0.25 5.08 2.13
CA ILE A 547 -1.13 4.70 2.44
C ILE A 547 -1.81 5.65 3.44
N ARG A 548 -1.06 6.48 4.16
CA ARG A 548 -1.61 7.46 5.13
C ARG A 548 -2.57 8.46 4.49
N ASP A 549 -2.33 8.82 3.24
CA ASP A 549 -3.17 9.80 2.53
C ASP A 549 -4.51 9.21 2.04
N CYS A 550 -4.68 7.89 2.09
CA CYS A 550 -5.96 7.20 1.81
C CYS A 550 -6.66 6.65 3.07
N ILE A 551 -6.15 7.00 4.26
CA ILE A 551 -6.74 6.67 5.57
C ILE A 551 -7.20 7.99 6.21
N ALA A 552 -8.43 8.02 6.73
CA ALA A 552 -8.99 9.25 7.31
C ALA A 552 -8.16 9.75 8.51
N PHE A 553 -7.85 8.86 9.45
CA PHE A 553 -7.10 9.16 10.68
C PHE A 553 -5.95 8.15 10.85
N PRO A 554 -4.83 8.32 10.12
CA PRO A 554 -3.69 7.42 10.20
C PRO A 554 -2.83 7.69 11.44
N LYS A 555 -2.02 6.71 11.85
CA LYS A 555 -0.95 6.91 12.83
C LYS A 555 0.29 7.52 12.14
N ASN A 556 1.09 8.27 12.90
CA ASN A 556 2.37 8.80 12.44
C ASN A 556 3.46 7.69 12.40
N ASN A 557 4.70 8.05 12.06
CA ASN A 557 5.81 7.10 11.98
C ASN A 557 6.19 6.46 13.34
N SER A 558 5.76 7.05 14.46
CA SER A 558 5.95 6.53 15.81
C SER A 558 4.75 5.72 16.32
N GLY A 559 3.79 5.39 15.46
CA GLY A 559 2.59 4.65 15.83
C GLY A 559 1.57 5.44 16.63
N ARG A 560 1.70 6.77 16.69
CA ARG A 560 0.80 7.62 17.48
C ARG A 560 -0.26 8.29 16.61
N ASP A 561 -1.46 8.38 17.15
CA ASP A 561 -2.47 9.34 16.71
C ASP A 561 -2.26 10.64 17.48
N VAL A 562 -1.64 11.63 16.83
CA VAL A 562 -1.30 12.92 17.46
C VAL A 562 -2.49 13.87 17.58
N MET A 563 -3.62 13.57 16.94
CA MET A 563 -4.86 14.32 17.07
C MET A 563 -5.67 13.86 18.29
N LEU A 564 -5.75 12.54 18.51
CA LEU A 564 -6.47 11.93 19.64
C LEU A 564 -5.57 11.70 20.86
N ASP A 565 -4.26 11.98 20.74
CA ASP A 565 -3.22 11.66 21.73
C ASP A 565 -3.25 10.18 22.16
N ALA A 566 -3.32 9.27 21.18
CA ALA A 566 -3.31 7.83 21.41
C ALA A 566 -1.99 7.20 20.89
N PRO A 567 -1.40 6.22 21.60
CA PRO A 567 -1.84 5.69 22.91
C PRO A 567 -1.60 6.70 24.02
N SER A 568 -2.44 6.64 25.05
CA SER A 568 -2.39 7.49 26.23
C SER A 568 -2.33 6.65 27.51
N VAL A 569 -1.94 7.28 28.63
CA VAL A 569 -2.04 6.65 29.97
C VAL A 569 -3.50 6.46 30.34
N ILE A 570 -3.78 5.37 31.02
CA ILE A 570 -5.08 5.11 31.67
C ILE A 570 -4.96 5.37 33.18
N ASP A 571 -6.06 5.72 33.82
CA ASP A 571 -6.07 6.06 35.23
C ASP A 571 -5.85 4.83 36.13
N ASP A 572 -5.33 5.05 37.35
CA ASP A 572 -4.99 4.00 38.31
C ASP A 572 -6.22 3.16 38.70
N LYS A 573 -7.39 3.77 38.80
CA LYS A 573 -8.62 3.06 39.15
C LYS A 573 -9.00 2.05 38.07
N GLN A 574 -8.84 2.40 36.81
CA GLN A 574 -9.07 1.49 35.69
C GLN A 574 -8.04 0.35 35.67
N LEU A 575 -6.77 0.63 35.99
CA LEU A 575 -5.74 -0.40 36.15
C LEU A 575 -6.06 -1.36 37.30
N GLU A 576 -6.52 -0.84 38.44
CA GLU A 576 -6.97 -1.66 39.58
C GLU A 576 -8.15 -2.57 39.21
N GLU A 577 -9.17 -2.04 38.51
CA GLU A 577 -10.33 -2.79 38.02
C GLU A 577 -9.94 -3.90 37.02
N LEU A 578 -8.87 -3.71 36.29
CA LEU A 578 -8.31 -4.68 35.36
C LEU A 578 -7.29 -5.64 35.99
N HIS A 579 -6.96 -5.45 37.26
CA HIS A 579 -5.90 -6.18 37.97
C HIS A 579 -4.52 -6.07 37.28
N LEU A 580 -4.19 -4.90 36.72
CA LEU A 580 -2.96 -4.63 36.00
C LEU A 580 -2.05 -3.67 36.78
N ARG A 581 -0.76 -3.80 36.53
CA ARG A 581 0.27 -2.82 36.94
C ARG A 581 1.16 -2.50 35.76
N VAL A 582 1.53 -1.23 35.62
CA VAL A 582 2.46 -0.77 34.61
C VAL A 582 3.86 -0.82 35.21
N ASP A 583 4.74 -1.60 34.59
CA ASP A 583 6.18 -1.59 34.89
C ASP A 583 6.90 -0.92 33.70
N LEU A 584 7.51 0.23 33.93
CA LEU A 584 8.21 1.00 32.90
C LEU A 584 9.67 0.52 32.67
N GLY A 585 10.12 -0.51 33.40
CA GLY A 585 11.49 -0.94 33.37
C GLY A 585 12.45 0.16 33.91
N GLN A 586 13.37 -0.14 34.79
CA GLN A 586 14.43 0.81 35.21
C GLN A 586 15.63 0.75 34.29
#